data_920e445b3df6444d77ec69652756e4e1
#
_entry.id   920e445b3df6444d77ec69652756e4e1
#
_cell.length_a   1.000
_cell.length_b   1.000
_cell.length_c   1.000
_cell.angle_alpha   90.00
_cell.angle_beta   90.00
_cell.angle_gamma   90.00
#
_symmetry.space_group_name_H-M   'P 1'
#
loop_
_entity.id
_entity.type
_entity.pdbx_description
1 polymer ?
#
loop_
_entity_poly.entity_id
_entity_poly.type
_entity_poly.pdbx_seq_one_letter_code
_entity_poly.pdbx_strand_id
1 'polypeptide(L)'
;MACKLVKTLAILFCSTALFSHEFNPAHLVINELVENEYEVSWMYPIKNIGARAEVFFPESCERKSQLPSQKGKYLVEKISLNCANSLKGQIISVNNLSVLTDALVTITHSNGEVFEGLMNLKRSSIEIPLNEQVYPVGYFTLGIDHLLSGNDHILFILGLLFLISGFLNAVKTIT
;
A
#
# COMPACT_ATOMS: atom_id res chain seq x y z
N MET A 1 -46.69 -9.40 -16.45
CA MET A 1 -45.55 -10.33 -16.27
C MET A 1 -44.27 -9.85 -16.95
N ALA A 2 -44.32 -9.34 -18.17
CA ALA A 2 -43.12 -8.89 -18.91
C ALA A 2 -42.29 -7.81 -18.20
N CYS A 3 -42.89 -6.83 -17.55
CA CYS A 3 -42.19 -5.74 -16.84
C CYS A 3 -41.36 -6.21 -15.61
N LYS A 4 -41.82 -7.25 -14.91
CA LYS A 4 -41.06 -7.86 -13.81
C LYS A 4 -39.88 -8.66 -14.34
N LEU A 5 -40.04 -9.37 -15.45
CA LEU A 5 -38.96 -10.15 -16.07
C LEU A 5 -37.84 -9.25 -16.59
N VAL A 6 -38.19 -8.11 -17.21
CA VAL A 6 -37.20 -7.13 -17.70
C VAL A 6 -36.40 -6.49 -16.54
N LYS A 7 -37.09 -6.15 -15.44
CA LYS A 7 -36.40 -5.62 -14.23
C LYS A 7 -35.47 -6.65 -13.61
N THR A 8 -35.85 -7.92 -13.51
CA THR A 8 -35.02 -8.99 -12.97
C THR A 8 -33.82 -9.27 -13.88
N LEU A 9 -34.01 -9.24 -15.21
CA LEU A 9 -32.94 -9.41 -16.19
C LEU A 9 -31.96 -8.24 -16.13
N ALA A 10 -32.42 -7.00 -15.98
CA ALA A 10 -31.57 -5.81 -15.86
C ALA A 10 -30.72 -5.85 -14.57
N ILE A 11 -31.27 -6.34 -13.46
CA ILE A 11 -30.52 -6.52 -12.20
C ILE A 11 -29.48 -7.61 -12.36
N LEU A 12 -29.77 -8.73 -13.02
CA LEU A 12 -28.83 -9.81 -13.28
C LEU A 12 -27.66 -9.36 -14.21
N PHE A 13 -27.94 -8.50 -15.19
CA PHE A 13 -26.92 -7.97 -16.11
C PHE A 13 -26.01 -6.92 -15.44
N CYS A 14 -26.55 -6.19 -14.46
CA CYS A 14 -25.76 -5.19 -13.72
C CYS A 14 -24.74 -5.83 -12.75
N SER A 15 -25.01 -7.07 -12.29
CA SER A 15 -24.11 -7.78 -11.35
C SER A 15 -22.84 -8.33 -11.98
N THR A 16 -22.73 -8.43 -13.31
CA THR A 16 -21.54 -8.95 -14.00
C THR A 16 -20.47 -7.89 -14.26
N ALA A 17 -20.75 -6.60 -14.01
CA ALA A 17 -19.83 -5.49 -14.24
C ALA A 17 -19.04 -5.04 -13.00
N LEU A 18 -19.21 -5.71 -11.87
CA LEU A 18 -18.45 -5.42 -10.64
C LEU A 18 -17.07 -6.09 -10.72
N PHE A 19 -16.17 -5.56 -11.53
CA PHE A 19 -14.77 -5.83 -11.39
C PHE A 19 -14.28 -5.14 -10.12
N SER A 20 -14.21 -5.88 -9.02
CA SER A 20 -13.52 -5.44 -7.83
C SER A 20 -12.05 -5.20 -8.21
N HIS A 21 -11.62 -3.94 -8.19
CA HIS A 21 -10.19 -3.61 -8.34
C HIS A 21 -9.47 -4.15 -7.11
N GLU A 22 -8.71 -5.22 -7.29
CA GLU A 22 -7.89 -5.78 -6.23
C GLU A 22 -6.75 -4.78 -5.92
N PHE A 23 -6.84 -4.12 -4.79
CA PHE A 23 -5.79 -3.23 -4.30
C PHE A 23 -4.62 -4.06 -3.79
N ASN A 24 -3.49 -3.97 -4.48
CA ASN A 24 -2.25 -4.66 -4.11
C ASN A 24 -1.14 -3.62 -4.01
N PRO A 25 -0.87 -3.07 -2.83
CA PRO A 25 0.25 -2.15 -2.64
C PRO A 25 1.57 -2.88 -2.81
N ALA A 26 2.60 -2.15 -3.22
CA ALA A 26 3.97 -2.58 -3.08
C ALA A 26 4.39 -2.50 -1.59
N HIS A 27 5.35 -3.31 -1.18
CA HIS A 27 5.86 -3.29 0.19
C HIS A 27 7.38 -3.16 0.17
N LEU A 28 7.88 -2.15 0.87
CA LEU A 28 9.29 -1.97 1.17
C LEU A 28 9.50 -2.24 2.66
N VAL A 29 10.04 -3.40 2.97
CA VAL A 29 10.34 -3.81 4.34
C VAL A 29 11.85 -3.74 4.55
N ILE A 30 12.28 -2.98 5.54
CA ILE A 30 13.69 -2.77 5.91
C ILE A 30 13.86 -3.19 7.36
N ASN A 31 14.72 -4.15 7.62
CA ASN A 31 15.06 -4.60 8.97
C ASN A 31 16.54 -4.32 9.24
N GLU A 32 16.82 -3.54 10.26
CA GLU A 32 18.17 -3.32 10.76
C GLU A 32 18.59 -4.56 11.58
N LEU A 33 19.57 -5.29 11.09
CA LEU A 33 20.09 -6.51 11.73
C LEU A 33 21.06 -6.17 12.86
N VAL A 34 22.01 -5.32 12.53
CA VAL A 34 22.97 -4.67 13.43
C VAL A 34 23.11 -3.23 12.99
N GLU A 35 23.80 -2.41 13.77
CA GLU A 35 23.99 -0.99 13.49
C GLU A 35 24.47 -0.74 12.05
N ASN A 36 23.69 0.01 11.27
CA ASN A 36 23.92 0.37 9.87
C ASN A 36 23.93 -0.79 8.84
N GLU A 37 23.59 -2.01 9.23
CA GLU A 37 23.39 -3.15 8.32
C GLU A 37 21.91 -3.51 8.24
N TYR A 38 21.37 -3.54 7.02
CA TYR A 38 19.95 -3.73 6.80
C TYR A 38 19.66 -4.88 5.82
N GLU A 39 18.66 -5.68 6.13
CA GLU A 39 18.01 -6.57 5.17
C GLU A 39 16.76 -5.90 4.62
N VAL A 40 16.71 -5.74 3.30
CA VAL A 40 15.58 -5.12 2.61
C VAL A 40 14.84 -6.15 1.77
N SER A 41 13.52 -6.13 1.86
CA SER A 41 12.63 -6.90 1.00
C SER A 41 11.74 -5.93 0.23
N TRP A 42 11.97 -5.81 -1.08
CA TRP A 42 11.13 -5.05 -1.99
C TRP A 42 10.16 -5.97 -2.70
N MET A 43 8.86 -5.81 -2.45
CA MET A 43 7.78 -6.62 -3.00
C MET A 43 6.92 -5.74 -3.90
N TYR A 44 6.90 -6.02 -5.20
CA TYR A 44 6.15 -5.26 -6.18
C TYR A 44 5.12 -6.14 -6.89
N PRO A 45 3.83 -5.69 -7.06
CA PRO A 45 2.79 -6.49 -7.71
C PRO A 45 3.10 -6.77 -9.18
N ILE A 46 3.03 -8.04 -9.60
CA ILE A 46 3.34 -8.47 -10.98
C ILE A 46 2.32 -7.92 -11.99
N LYS A 47 1.07 -7.72 -11.58
CA LYS A 47 0.00 -7.21 -12.47
C LYS A 47 0.23 -5.78 -12.95
N ASN A 48 1.10 -5.03 -12.30
CA ASN A 48 1.44 -3.67 -12.70
C ASN A 48 2.51 -3.70 -13.80
N ILE A 49 2.09 -4.14 -14.98
CA ILE A 49 2.94 -4.26 -16.16
C ILE A 49 3.31 -2.84 -16.64
N GLY A 50 4.56 -2.50 -16.51
CA GLY A 50 5.16 -1.23 -16.90
C GLY A 50 6.65 -1.25 -16.62
N ALA A 51 7.30 -0.10 -16.60
CA ALA A 51 8.66 0.00 -16.11
C ALA A 51 8.68 -0.49 -14.65
N ARG A 52 9.63 -1.37 -14.34
CA ARG A 52 9.79 -1.93 -13.00
C ARG A 52 10.06 -0.81 -12.01
N ALA A 53 9.32 -0.78 -10.91
CA ALA A 53 9.60 0.17 -9.84
C ALA A 53 10.91 -0.20 -9.13
N GLU A 54 11.78 0.77 -8.98
CA GLU A 54 13.11 0.63 -8.39
C GLU A 54 13.22 1.50 -7.14
N VAL A 55 13.80 0.91 -6.09
CA VAL A 55 14.09 1.61 -4.82
C VAL A 55 15.49 2.16 -4.85
N PHE A 56 15.63 3.42 -4.44
CA PHE A 56 16.90 4.12 -4.30
C PHE A 56 17.16 4.43 -2.83
N PHE A 57 18.36 4.11 -2.41
CA PHE A 57 18.86 4.34 -1.06
C PHE A 57 19.88 5.47 -1.08
N PRO A 58 20.24 6.03 0.10
CA PRO A 58 21.31 7.04 0.19
C PRO A 58 22.63 6.54 -0.41
N GLU A 59 23.38 7.46 -1.02
CA GLU A 59 24.71 7.15 -1.61
C GLU A 59 25.72 6.60 -0.59
N SER A 60 25.49 6.87 0.69
CA SER A 60 26.29 6.33 1.80
C SER A 60 26.09 4.84 2.05
N CYS A 61 25.16 4.19 1.32
CA CYS A 61 24.82 2.79 1.48
C CYS A 61 25.34 1.96 0.31
N GLU A 62 26.15 0.94 0.60
CA GLU A 62 26.52 -0.09 -0.37
C GLU A 62 25.37 -1.09 -0.50
N ARG A 63 24.88 -1.29 -1.75
CA ARG A 63 23.76 -2.18 -2.06
C ARG A 63 24.25 -3.47 -2.70
N LYS A 64 23.80 -4.62 -2.19
CA LYS A 64 23.96 -5.95 -2.80
C LYS A 64 22.60 -6.58 -3.01
N SER A 65 22.14 -6.64 -4.27
CA SER A 65 20.83 -7.19 -4.63
C SER A 65 20.93 -8.64 -5.07
N GLN A 66 19.97 -9.46 -4.66
CA GLN A 66 19.76 -10.79 -5.20
C GLN A 66 18.85 -10.72 -6.43
N LEU A 67 18.92 -11.74 -7.29
CA LEU A 67 17.99 -11.86 -8.42
C LEU A 67 16.55 -11.92 -7.89
N PRO A 68 15.64 -11.11 -8.47
CA PRO A 68 14.25 -11.12 -8.05
C PRO A 68 13.60 -12.48 -8.27
N SER A 69 12.78 -12.88 -7.34
CA SER A 69 11.99 -14.11 -7.38
C SER A 69 10.51 -13.82 -7.30
N GLN A 70 9.69 -14.63 -7.97
CA GLN A 70 8.25 -14.50 -7.87
C GLN A 70 7.73 -15.23 -6.63
N LYS A 71 6.95 -14.52 -5.81
CA LYS A 71 6.26 -15.08 -4.64
C LYS A 71 4.78 -14.70 -4.69
N GLY A 72 3.94 -15.64 -5.11
CA GLY A 72 2.52 -15.39 -5.33
C GLY A 72 2.31 -14.30 -6.39
N LYS A 73 1.62 -13.23 -6.01
CA LYS A 73 1.32 -12.08 -6.88
C LYS A 73 2.39 -10.98 -6.87
N TYR A 74 3.50 -11.19 -6.16
CA TYR A 74 4.59 -10.23 -6.04
C TYR A 74 5.87 -10.72 -6.67
N LEU A 75 6.61 -9.79 -7.26
CA LEU A 75 8.03 -9.93 -7.54
C LEU A 75 8.78 -9.43 -6.31
N VAL A 76 9.61 -10.30 -5.72
CA VAL A 76 10.35 -10.02 -4.49
C VAL A 76 11.83 -9.90 -4.80
N GLU A 77 12.41 -8.77 -4.47
CA GLU A 77 13.85 -8.54 -4.51
C GLU A 77 14.37 -8.43 -3.08
N LYS A 78 15.37 -9.24 -2.77
CA LYS A 78 16.11 -9.13 -1.51
C LYS A 78 17.38 -8.34 -1.71
N ILE A 79 17.61 -7.38 -0.83
CA ILE A 79 18.74 -6.46 -0.91
C ILE A 79 19.38 -6.40 0.47
N SER A 80 20.71 -6.56 0.51
CA SER A 80 21.49 -6.26 1.70
C SER A 80 22.10 -4.87 1.54
N LEU A 81 21.93 -4.02 2.55
CA LEU A 81 22.53 -2.68 2.60
C LEU A 81 23.54 -2.61 3.74
N ASN A 82 24.69 -2.03 3.45
CA ASN A 82 25.67 -1.64 4.45
C ASN A 82 25.90 -0.14 4.30
N CYS A 83 25.53 0.63 5.31
CA CYS A 83 25.52 2.09 5.26
C CYS A 83 26.63 2.67 6.13
N ALA A 84 27.26 3.76 5.69
CA ALA A 84 28.24 4.47 6.52
C ALA A 84 27.59 5.16 7.73
N ASN A 85 26.29 5.49 7.62
CA ASN A 85 25.51 6.16 8.67
C ASN A 85 24.13 5.51 8.78
N SER A 86 23.45 5.74 9.93
CA SER A 86 22.07 5.31 10.11
C SER A 86 21.14 5.84 9.01
N LEU A 87 20.12 5.06 8.65
CA LEU A 87 19.06 5.51 7.76
C LEU A 87 18.16 6.58 8.38
N LYS A 88 18.19 6.82 9.70
CA LYS A 88 17.46 7.91 10.35
C LYS A 88 17.92 9.27 9.81
N GLY A 89 16.97 10.14 9.45
CA GLY A 89 17.24 11.43 8.81
C GLY A 89 17.61 11.33 7.33
N GLN A 90 17.61 10.14 6.73
CA GLN A 90 17.93 9.93 5.33
C GLN A 90 16.67 9.80 4.48
N ILE A 91 16.81 10.01 3.18
CA ILE A 91 15.71 9.93 2.21
C ILE A 91 15.83 8.62 1.42
N ILE A 92 14.73 7.89 1.36
CA ILE A 92 14.55 6.75 0.45
C ILE A 92 13.56 7.16 -0.63
N SER A 93 13.79 6.75 -1.87
CA SER A 93 12.89 7.05 -2.98
C SER A 93 12.60 5.82 -3.84
N VAL A 94 11.48 5.86 -4.55
CA VAL A 94 11.07 4.83 -5.50
C VAL A 94 10.75 5.50 -6.83
N ASN A 95 11.38 5.03 -7.90
CA ASN A 95 11.06 5.47 -9.27
C ASN A 95 10.13 4.48 -9.95
N ASN A 96 9.41 4.95 -10.97
CA ASN A 96 8.51 4.14 -11.81
C ASN A 96 7.36 3.45 -11.03
N LEU A 97 6.88 4.06 -9.93
CA LEU A 97 5.63 3.61 -9.32
C LEU A 97 4.47 3.80 -10.31
N SER A 98 3.65 2.76 -10.45
CA SER A 98 2.41 2.85 -11.23
C SER A 98 1.41 3.78 -10.54
N VAL A 99 0.58 4.47 -11.33
CA VAL A 99 -0.51 5.34 -10.82
C VAL A 99 -1.47 4.59 -9.87
N LEU A 100 -1.59 3.27 -10.05
CA LEU A 100 -2.49 2.40 -9.30
C LEU A 100 -1.79 1.66 -8.14
N THR A 101 -0.53 2.00 -7.84
CA THR A 101 0.25 1.28 -6.84
C THR A 101 0.88 2.24 -5.86
N ASP A 102 0.39 2.18 -4.63
CA ASP A 102 1.08 2.79 -3.50
C ASP A 102 2.14 1.83 -2.97
N ALA A 103 3.20 2.34 -2.34
CA ALA A 103 4.23 1.57 -1.70
C ALA A 103 4.22 1.84 -0.19
N LEU A 104 3.91 0.81 0.57
CA LEU A 104 4.01 0.81 2.03
C LEU A 104 5.47 0.59 2.42
N VAL A 105 5.99 1.46 3.27
CA VAL A 105 7.34 1.40 3.80
C VAL A 105 7.25 1.01 5.27
N THR A 106 7.96 -0.03 5.66
CA THR A 106 8.11 -0.44 7.06
C THR A 106 9.60 -0.59 7.35
N ILE A 107 10.10 0.15 8.32
CA ILE A 107 11.49 0.09 8.77
C ILE A 107 11.49 -0.31 10.23
N THR A 108 12.15 -1.43 10.53
CA THR A 108 12.36 -1.89 11.89
C THR A 108 13.82 -1.67 12.27
N HIS A 109 14.05 -0.84 13.26
CA HIS A 109 15.38 -0.56 13.78
C HIS A 109 15.85 -1.65 14.77
N SER A 110 17.15 -1.77 14.96
CA SER A 110 17.77 -2.77 15.86
C SER A 110 17.33 -2.64 17.33
N ASN A 111 16.88 -1.44 17.74
CA ASN A 111 16.30 -1.19 19.06
C ASN A 111 14.80 -1.57 19.19
N GLY A 112 14.20 -2.07 18.09
CA GLY A 112 12.78 -2.45 18.03
C GLY A 112 11.83 -1.30 17.66
N GLU A 113 12.32 -0.10 17.41
CA GLU A 113 11.52 1.00 16.89
C GLU A 113 11.04 0.68 15.45
N VAL A 114 9.79 0.98 15.16
CA VAL A 114 9.19 0.77 13.85
C VAL A 114 8.75 2.10 13.26
N PHE A 115 9.20 2.38 12.05
CA PHE A 115 8.71 3.47 11.22
C PHE A 115 7.82 2.92 10.12
N GLU A 116 6.67 3.54 9.92
CA GLU A 116 5.79 3.25 8.78
C GLU A 116 5.53 4.50 7.95
N GLY A 117 5.54 4.32 6.64
CA GLY A 117 5.32 5.40 5.70
C GLY A 117 4.64 4.93 4.42
N LEU A 118 4.20 5.90 3.62
CA LEU A 118 3.55 5.66 2.34
C LEU A 118 4.21 6.48 1.26
N MET A 119 4.59 5.82 0.17
CA MET A 119 5.02 6.46 -1.07
C MET A 119 4.00 6.19 -2.18
N ASN A 120 3.82 7.14 -3.06
CA ASN A 120 2.97 7.03 -4.25
C ASN A 120 3.54 7.88 -5.39
N LEU A 121 2.86 7.92 -6.52
CA LEU A 121 3.33 8.68 -7.69
C LEU A 121 3.56 10.17 -7.39
N LYS A 122 2.78 10.78 -6.48
CA LYS A 122 2.90 12.19 -6.10
C LYS A 122 3.98 12.43 -5.04
N ARG A 123 4.23 11.44 -4.21
CA ARG A 123 5.22 11.43 -3.14
C ARG A 123 6.08 10.18 -3.28
N SER A 124 7.03 10.23 -4.21
CA SER A 124 7.91 9.11 -4.55
C SER A 124 9.12 8.98 -3.62
N SER A 125 9.25 9.86 -2.64
CA SER A 125 10.34 9.84 -1.64
C SER A 125 9.79 10.01 -0.24
N ILE A 126 10.49 9.43 0.74
CA ILE A 126 10.16 9.54 2.15
C ILE A 126 11.43 9.78 2.96
N GLU A 127 11.37 10.73 3.88
CA GLU A 127 12.42 10.98 4.85
C GLU A 127 12.14 10.14 6.11
N ILE A 128 13.15 9.39 6.56
CA ILE A 128 13.05 8.59 7.77
C ILE A 128 13.25 9.52 8.97
N PRO A 129 12.28 9.62 9.89
CA PRO A 129 12.40 10.56 11.01
C PRO A 129 13.56 10.20 11.94
N LEU A 130 14.17 11.23 12.53
CA LEU A 130 15.22 11.06 13.54
C LEU A 130 14.67 10.50 14.87
N ASN A 131 13.41 10.85 15.17
CA ASN A 131 12.74 10.46 16.42
C ASN A 131 11.62 9.45 16.13
N GLU A 132 11.27 8.63 17.12
CA GLU A 132 10.23 7.62 17.05
C GLU A 132 8.89 8.17 16.58
N GLN A 133 8.28 7.47 15.61
CA GLN A 133 6.85 7.61 15.32
C GLN A 133 6.11 6.40 15.91
N VAL A 134 5.32 6.64 16.94
CA VAL A 134 4.63 5.59 17.73
C VAL A 134 3.39 5.03 17.02
N TYR A 135 2.97 5.55 15.86
CA TYR A 135 1.71 5.17 15.23
C TYR A 135 1.90 4.56 13.82
N PRO A 136 1.14 3.52 13.47
CA PRO A 136 1.12 2.93 12.12
C PRO A 136 0.44 3.87 11.12
N VAL A 137 1.10 5.01 10.84
CA VAL A 137 0.53 6.10 10.02
C VAL A 137 0.34 5.64 8.57
N GLY A 138 1.22 4.76 8.07
CA GLY A 138 1.19 4.31 6.68
C GLY A 138 -0.09 3.57 6.33
N TYR A 139 -0.47 2.56 7.10
CA TYR A 139 -1.69 1.78 6.88
C TYR A 139 -2.97 2.59 7.13
N PHE A 140 -2.96 3.45 8.13
CA PHE A 140 -4.10 4.32 8.42
C PHE A 140 -4.36 5.31 7.29
N THR A 141 -3.32 5.98 6.81
CA THR A 141 -3.40 6.93 5.69
C THR A 141 -3.84 6.21 4.42
N LEU A 142 -3.26 5.04 4.14
CA LEU A 142 -3.65 4.22 2.99
C LEU A 142 -5.12 3.81 3.06
N GLY A 143 -5.62 3.42 4.24
CA GLY A 143 -7.02 3.05 4.44
C GLY A 143 -7.97 4.22 4.19
N ILE A 144 -7.62 5.43 4.66
CA ILE A 144 -8.40 6.64 4.41
C ILE A 144 -8.37 7.00 2.93
N ASP A 145 -7.20 7.05 2.29
CA ASP A 145 -7.07 7.39 0.88
C ASP A 145 -7.81 6.39 -0.01
N HIS A 146 -7.74 5.10 0.31
CA HIS A 146 -8.50 4.07 -0.38
C HIS A 146 -10.02 4.25 -0.22
N LEU A 147 -10.48 4.53 1.00
CA LEU A 147 -11.91 4.76 1.27
C LEU A 147 -12.44 5.99 0.53
N LEU A 148 -11.68 7.09 0.53
CA LEU A 148 -12.08 8.36 -0.09
C LEU A 148 -11.92 8.37 -1.61
N SER A 149 -10.98 7.61 -2.15
CA SER A 149 -10.78 7.50 -3.60
C SER A 149 -11.71 6.48 -4.27
N GLY A 150 -12.29 5.56 -3.49
CA GLY A 150 -13.25 4.57 -3.96
C GLY A 150 -14.66 5.15 -4.08
N ASN A 151 -15.03 5.68 -5.25
CA ASN A 151 -16.38 6.21 -5.50
C ASN A 151 -17.48 5.17 -5.23
N ASP A 152 -17.21 3.90 -5.47
CA ASP A 152 -18.06 2.75 -5.19
C ASP A 152 -18.27 2.56 -3.68
N HIS A 153 -17.24 2.72 -2.85
CA HIS A 153 -17.35 2.67 -1.39
C HIS A 153 -18.20 3.81 -0.84
N ILE A 154 -18.00 5.03 -1.34
CA ILE A 154 -18.79 6.20 -0.94
C ILE A 154 -20.25 6.00 -1.32
N LEU A 155 -20.51 5.55 -2.56
CA LEU A 155 -21.87 5.27 -3.03
C LEU A 155 -22.55 4.13 -2.24
N PHE A 156 -21.77 3.10 -1.87
CA PHE A 156 -22.26 2.01 -1.03
C PHE A 156 -22.66 2.51 0.37
N ILE A 157 -21.82 3.31 1.02
CA ILE A 157 -22.11 3.90 2.34
C ILE A 157 -23.33 4.81 2.26
N LEU A 158 -23.42 5.66 1.22
CA LEU A 158 -24.59 6.50 1.00
C LEU A 158 -25.86 5.66 0.78
N GLY A 159 -25.77 4.60 -0.02
CA GLY A 159 -26.88 3.65 -0.23
C GLY A 159 -27.36 3.01 1.08
N LEU A 160 -26.43 2.60 1.94
CA LEU A 160 -26.77 2.08 3.27
C LEU A 160 -27.43 3.15 4.14
N LEU A 161 -26.94 4.39 4.15
CA LEU A 161 -27.54 5.48 4.92
C LEU A 161 -28.97 5.81 4.47
N PHE A 162 -29.26 5.69 3.18
CA PHE A 162 -30.63 5.86 2.67
C PHE A 162 -31.56 4.68 3.02
N LEU A 163 -30.98 3.47 3.16
CA LEU A 163 -31.76 2.27 3.44
C LEU A 163 -32.06 2.09 4.93
N ILE A 164 -31.23 2.63 5.81
CA ILE A 164 -31.30 2.43 7.26
C ILE A 164 -31.84 3.70 7.92
N SER A 165 -32.99 3.62 8.53
CA SER A 165 -33.53 4.72 9.34
C SER A 165 -32.90 4.73 10.73
N GLY A 166 -32.09 5.78 10.99
CA GLY A 166 -31.52 6.08 12.29
C GLY A 166 -30.01 5.77 12.39
N PHE A 167 -29.27 6.72 12.97
CA PHE A 167 -27.80 6.67 13.11
C PHE A 167 -27.28 5.42 13.86
N LEU A 168 -27.95 5.02 14.94
CA LEU A 168 -27.54 3.84 15.73
C LEU A 168 -27.69 2.54 14.95
N ASN A 169 -28.68 2.44 14.05
CA ASN A 169 -28.87 1.27 13.20
C ASN A 169 -27.81 1.24 12.10
N ALA A 170 -27.43 2.40 11.56
CA ALA A 170 -26.33 2.49 10.60
C ALA A 170 -25.01 2.02 11.20
N VAL A 171 -24.65 2.46 12.40
CA VAL A 171 -23.45 2.04 13.11
C VAL A 171 -23.45 0.53 13.34
N LYS A 172 -24.57 -0.07 13.79
CA LYS A 172 -24.68 -1.53 14.00
C LYS A 172 -24.55 -2.36 12.73
N THR A 173 -24.82 -1.77 11.56
CA THR A 173 -24.74 -2.49 10.29
C THR A 173 -23.34 -2.44 9.69
N ILE A 174 -22.55 -1.42 10.05
CA ILE A 174 -21.18 -1.22 9.54
C ILE A 174 -20.12 -1.88 10.44
N THR A 175 -20.42 -2.11 11.73
CA THR A 175 -19.57 -2.79 12.71
C THR A 175 -19.96 -4.25 12.88
#